data_e09b0edfa064539d8bbe785538c870bb
#
_entry.id   e09b0edfa064539d8bbe785538c870bb
#
_cell.length_a   1.000
_cell.length_b   1.000
_cell.length_c   1.000
_cell.angle_alpha   90.00
_cell.angle_beta   90.00
_cell.angle_gamma   90.00
#
_symmetry.space_group_name_H-M   'P 1'
#
loop_
_entity.id
_entity.type
_entity.pdbx_description
1 polymer ?
#
loop_
_entity_poly.entity_id
_entity_poly.type
_entity_poly.pdbx_seq_one_letter_code
_entity_poly.pdbx_strand_id
1 'polypeptide(L)'
;MADFKLSTSIRYDPILLDAPKHEDLDTTDWNRKVASPWYMLDYHRDRMLKAATHFGWKSAVEKIEGLEGLKRLEDFLTPFTRSAGLKPHRVKILLDEDGTLKHEFSPAQQTSLNNMFPSYLPAPEEAKEAAVNISARATPGKLPEYEIYVDSAATSHTEFTHYKTTKRQMYDDARKRLHLALADPKEVLLVNPTDGSIMEGSFTTPFFWRNNRWVTPPVSQGFQEGNGSGGNEGTTRRWALERGLAIEEKVMARSLQNGEECWISNGVRGFIFGRIKI
;
A
#
# COMPACT_ATOMS: atom_id res chain seq x y z
N MET A 1 8.31 12.72 24.73
CA MET A 1 8.32 11.69 23.66
C MET A 1 6.88 11.36 23.32
N ALA A 2 6.59 11.26 22.04
CA ALA A 2 5.25 10.87 21.57
C ALA A 2 4.89 9.46 22.08
N ASP A 3 3.59 9.23 22.34
CA ASP A 3 3.04 7.93 22.76
C ASP A 3 2.83 6.95 21.58
N PHE A 4 3.36 7.28 20.41
CA PHE A 4 3.30 6.48 19.19
C PHE A 4 4.60 6.57 18.40
N LYS A 5 4.75 5.71 17.40
CA LYS A 5 5.87 5.69 16.46
C LYS A 5 5.35 5.82 15.04
N LEU A 6 6.14 6.42 14.16
CA LEU A 6 5.92 6.27 12.73
C LEU A 6 6.23 4.84 12.33
N SER A 7 5.48 4.32 11.37
CA SER A 7 5.67 2.94 10.95
C SER A 7 5.54 2.79 9.44
N THR A 8 6.28 1.85 8.89
CA THR A 8 6.05 1.37 7.53
C THR A 8 6.26 -0.13 7.46
N SER A 9 5.57 -0.81 6.54
CA SER A 9 5.81 -2.24 6.28
C SER A 9 6.26 -2.37 4.85
N ILE A 10 7.48 -2.88 4.67
CA ILE A 10 8.13 -3.06 3.38
C ILE A 10 8.37 -4.55 3.12
N ARG A 11 8.35 -4.95 1.86
CA ARG A 11 8.77 -6.28 1.44
C ARG A 11 10.28 -6.32 1.25
N TYR A 12 10.90 -7.31 1.86
CA TYR A 12 12.20 -7.85 1.45
C TYR A 12 11.93 -9.05 0.55
N ASP A 13 12.50 -9.07 -0.65
CA ASP A 13 12.42 -10.23 -1.52
C ASP A 13 13.59 -10.23 -2.51
N PRO A 14 14.43 -11.27 -2.50
CA PRO A 14 15.55 -11.38 -3.45
C PRO A 14 15.15 -11.35 -4.92
N ILE A 15 13.92 -11.77 -5.28
CA ILE A 15 13.43 -11.70 -6.67
C ILE A 15 13.41 -10.27 -7.22
N LEU A 16 13.34 -9.25 -6.35
CA LEU A 16 13.38 -7.84 -6.74
C LEU A 16 14.73 -7.41 -7.34
N LEU A 17 15.80 -8.15 -7.07
CA LEU A 17 17.11 -7.94 -7.71
C LEU A 17 17.09 -8.21 -9.21
N ASP A 18 16.11 -9.00 -9.67
CA ASP A 18 15.91 -9.31 -11.08
C ASP A 18 14.99 -8.29 -11.79
N ALA A 19 14.23 -7.47 -11.04
CA ALA A 19 13.29 -6.52 -11.61
C ALA A 19 13.91 -5.61 -12.70
N PRO A 20 15.15 -5.07 -12.55
CA PRO A 20 15.80 -4.28 -13.60
C PRO A 20 16.08 -5.03 -14.90
N LYS A 21 16.07 -6.37 -14.89
CA LYS A 21 16.33 -7.22 -16.06
C LYS A 21 15.08 -7.48 -16.90
N HIS A 22 13.90 -7.16 -16.39
CA HIS A 22 12.61 -7.39 -17.05
C HIS A 22 12.17 -6.13 -17.79
N GLU A 23 12.29 -6.13 -19.12
CA GLU A 23 11.92 -4.99 -19.98
C GLU A 23 10.41 -4.73 -20.01
N ASP A 24 9.59 -5.77 -19.79
CA ASP A 24 8.13 -5.74 -19.79
C ASP A 24 7.53 -5.20 -18.48
N LEU A 25 8.33 -5.11 -17.42
CA LEU A 25 7.90 -4.47 -16.19
C LEU A 25 7.99 -2.94 -16.36
N ASP A 26 6.86 -2.26 -16.26
CA ASP A 26 6.82 -0.80 -16.26
C ASP A 26 7.30 -0.25 -14.91
N THR A 27 8.60 -0.33 -14.69
CA THR A 27 9.22 0.14 -13.45
C THR A 27 10.22 1.24 -13.78
N THR A 28 9.75 2.46 -13.92
CA THR A 28 10.64 3.62 -14.17
C THR A 28 11.38 4.07 -12.93
N ASP A 29 11.01 3.55 -11.74
CA ASP A 29 11.52 4.01 -10.44
C ASP A 29 12.48 3.05 -9.76
N TRP A 30 12.59 3.17 -8.44
CA TRP A 30 13.61 2.60 -7.58
C TRP A 30 14.08 1.20 -7.99
N ASN A 31 13.20 0.18 -7.95
CA ASN A 31 13.60 -1.20 -8.20
C ASN A 31 14.01 -1.49 -9.66
N ARG A 32 13.70 -0.59 -10.62
CA ARG A 32 14.17 -0.73 -11.99
C ARG A 32 15.51 -0.07 -12.23
N LYS A 33 15.76 1.04 -11.52
CA LYS A 33 17.03 1.77 -11.63
C LYS A 33 18.10 1.23 -10.69
N VAL A 34 17.68 0.67 -9.56
CA VAL A 34 18.56 0.17 -8.51
C VAL A 34 18.18 -1.28 -8.21
N ALA A 35 19.10 -2.21 -8.45
CA ALA A 35 18.94 -3.60 -8.05
C ALA A 35 18.94 -3.68 -6.51
N SER A 36 17.76 -3.74 -5.91
CA SER A 36 17.55 -3.74 -4.47
C SER A 36 16.54 -4.83 -4.09
N PRO A 37 16.76 -5.58 -3.01
CA PRO A 37 15.78 -6.56 -2.52
C PRO A 37 14.60 -5.91 -1.78
N TRP A 38 14.56 -4.58 -1.71
CA TRP A 38 13.55 -3.80 -1.00
C TRP A 38 12.53 -3.24 -1.97
N TYR A 39 11.24 -3.52 -1.73
CA TYR A 39 10.15 -3.08 -2.59
C TYR A 39 9.83 -1.60 -2.34
N MET A 40 10.14 -0.70 -3.31
CA MET A 40 9.83 0.74 -3.24
C MET A 40 10.37 1.43 -1.97
N LEU A 41 11.63 1.18 -1.61
CA LEU A 41 12.24 1.71 -0.37
C LEU A 41 12.15 3.24 -0.28
N ASP A 42 12.38 3.93 -1.38
CA ASP A 42 12.28 5.38 -1.51
C ASP A 42 10.88 5.90 -1.14
N TYR A 43 9.82 5.27 -1.66
CA TYR A 43 8.42 5.65 -1.35
C TYR A 43 8.08 5.39 0.13
N HIS A 44 8.61 4.33 0.71
CA HIS A 44 8.46 4.05 2.13
C HIS A 44 9.15 5.11 2.99
N ARG A 45 10.38 5.54 2.62
CA ARG A 45 11.11 6.62 3.25
C ARG A 45 10.35 7.94 3.12
N ASP A 46 9.89 8.29 1.92
CA ASP A 46 9.17 9.53 1.65
C ASP A 46 7.91 9.65 2.51
N ARG A 47 7.15 8.55 2.63
CA ARG A 47 5.94 8.53 3.47
C ARG A 47 6.26 8.74 4.94
N MET A 48 7.31 8.12 5.46
CA MET A 48 7.76 8.37 6.84
C MET A 48 8.28 9.80 7.03
N LEU A 49 8.97 10.35 6.04
CA LEU A 49 9.48 11.72 6.08
C LEU A 49 8.33 12.74 6.13
N LYS A 50 7.30 12.58 5.27
CA LYS A 50 6.09 13.42 5.32
C LYS A 50 5.44 13.40 6.71
N ALA A 51 5.31 12.22 7.30
CA ALA A 51 4.76 12.07 8.64
C ALA A 51 5.64 12.72 9.72
N ALA A 52 6.96 12.50 9.69
CA ALA A 52 7.90 13.11 10.64
C ALA A 52 7.87 14.64 10.56
N THR A 53 7.78 15.18 9.34
CA THR A 53 7.67 16.63 9.10
C THR A 53 6.36 17.17 9.67
N HIS A 54 5.23 16.49 9.43
CA HIS A 54 3.93 16.89 9.95
C HIS A 54 3.89 16.93 11.48
N PHE A 55 4.42 15.91 12.14
CA PHE A 55 4.46 15.84 13.60
C PHE A 55 5.60 16.68 14.23
N GLY A 56 6.40 17.39 13.43
CA GLY A 56 7.48 18.25 13.92
C GLY A 56 8.67 17.47 14.53
N TRP A 57 8.87 16.22 14.17
CA TRP A 57 9.91 15.33 14.69
C TRP A 57 11.26 15.59 14.02
N LYS A 58 11.94 16.66 14.43
CA LYS A 58 13.17 17.15 13.80
C LYS A 58 14.26 16.08 13.68
N SER A 59 14.56 15.35 14.76
CA SER A 59 15.58 14.30 14.74
C SER A 59 15.22 13.14 13.79
N ALA A 60 13.93 12.78 13.70
CA ALA A 60 13.46 11.79 12.76
C ALA A 60 13.59 12.29 11.31
N VAL A 61 13.26 13.56 11.04
CA VAL A 61 13.46 14.20 9.71
C VAL A 61 14.93 14.13 9.32
N GLU A 62 15.84 14.64 10.16
CA GLU A 62 17.29 14.62 9.92
C GLU A 62 17.83 13.21 9.67
N LYS A 63 17.22 12.20 10.33
CA LYS A 63 17.63 10.80 10.18
C LYS A 63 17.35 10.24 8.78
N ILE A 64 16.22 10.62 8.15
CA ILE A 64 15.74 9.98 6.93
C ILE A 64 15.59 10.92 5.73
N GLU A 65 15.89 12.21 5.85
CA GLU A 65 15.79 13.16 4.75
C GLU A 65 16.89 12.99 3.69
N GLY A 66 16.61 13.43 2.48
CA GLY A 66 17.54 13.46 1.36
C GLY A 66 18.04 12.08 0.92
N LEU A 67 19.04 12.05 0.05
CA LEU A 67 19.67 10.81 -0.42
C LEU A 67 20.45 10.11 0.68
N GLU A 68 21.09 10.87 1.56
CA GLU A 68 21.81 10.32 2.71
C GLU A 68 20.86 9.64 3.71
N GLY A 69 19.65 10.18 3.91
CA GLY A 69 18.62 9.54 4.72
C GLY A 69 18.14 8.24 4.14
N LEU A 70 17.97 8.16 2.81
CA LEU A 70 17.63 6.93 2.13
C LEU A 70 18.73 5.88 2.28
N LYS A 71 20.00 6.29 2.11
CA LYS A 71 21.15 5.41 2.30
C LYS A 71 21.23 4.91 3.76
N ARG A 72 21.07 5.79 4.74
CA ARG A 72 21.04 5.38 6.17
C ARG A 72 19.95 4.36 6.46
N LEU A 73 18.78 4.49 5.81
CA LEU A 73 17.71 3.51 5.95
C LEU A 73 18.07 2.16 5.30
N GLU A 74 18.70 2.17 4.14
CA GLU A 74 19.20 0.95 3.47
C GLU A 74 20.31 0.27 4.30
N ASP A 75 21.27 1.04 4.80
CA ASP A 75 22.33 0.55 5.68
C ASP A 75 21.78 -0.06 6.97
N PHE A 76 20.75 0.54 7.56
CA PHE A 76 20.04 0.00 8.72
C PHE A 76 19.40 -1.37 8.44
N LEU A 77 18.91 -1.58 7.24
CA LEU A 77 18.27 -2.83 6.81
C LEU A 77 19.26 -3.89 6.32
N THR A 78 20.48 -3.52 5.96
CA THR A 78 21.50 -4.42 5.39
C THR A 78 21.84 -5.62 6.30
N PRO A 79 21.99 -5.50 7.62
CA PRO A 79 22.25 -6.66 8.48
C PRO A 79 21.14 -7.72 8.41
N PHE A 80 19.88 -7.30 8.22
CA PHE A 80 18.75 -8.20 8.05
C PHE A 80 18.87 -9.02 6.77
N THR A 81 19.32 -8.43 5.64
CA THR A 81 19.42 -9.15 4.35
C THR A 81 20.34 -10.35 4.44
N ARG A 82 21.39 -10.27 5.27
CA ARG A 82 22.35 -11.37 5.48
C ARG A 82 21.72 -12.56 6.21
N SER A 83 20.74 -12.29 7.10
CA SER A 83 20.06 -13.33 7.89
C SER A 83 18.79 -13.85 7.24
N ALA A 84 18.12 -13.06 6.40
CA ALA A 84 16.82 -13.40 5.79
C ALA A 84 16.90 -14.50 4.72
N GLY A 85 18.08 -14.69 4.10
CA GLY A 85 18.28 -15.66 3.03
C GLY A 85 17.44 -15.35 1.78
N LEU A 86 16.98 -16.40 1.08
CA LEU A 86 16.29 -16.28 -0.20
C LEU A 86 14.76 -16.22 -0.09
N LYS A 87 14.20 -16.16 1.12
CA LYS A 87 12.74 -16.14 1.32
C LYS A 87 12.22 -14.71 1.48
N PRO A 88 11.03 -14.41 0.95
CA PRO A 88 10.42 -13.11 1.15
C PRO A 88 10.01 -12.89 2.61
N HIS A 89 10.15 -11.65 3.07
CA HIS A 89 9.75 -11.22 4.41
C HIS A 89 8.99 -9.90 4.36
N ARG A 90 8.06 -9.75 5.30
CA ARG A 90 7.53 -8.45 5.69
C ARG A 90 8.44 -7.88 6.77
N VAL A 91 8.97 -6.71 6.52
CA VAL A 91 9.75 -5.96 7.50
C VAL A 91 8.98 -4.72 7.90
N LYS A 92 8.60 -4.63 9.18
CA LYS A 92 7.98 -3.43 9.75
C LYS A 92 9.07 -2.57 10.34
N ILE A 93 9.22 -1.37 9.81
CA ILE A 93 10.15 -0.37 10.28
C ILE A 93 9.40 0.59 11.19
N LEU A 94 9.99 0.89 12.33
CA LEU A 94 9.50 1.85 13.31
C LEU A 94 10.51 2.99 13.42
N LEU A 95 10.03 4.22 13.45
CA LEU A 95 10.83 5.42 13.63
C LEU A 95 10.27 6.19 14.83
N ASP A 96 11.10 6.37 15.84
CA ASP A 96 10.78 7.15 17.02
C ASP A 96 11.02 8.65 16.77
N GLU A 97 10.44 9.51 17.61
CA GLU A 97 10.59 10.97 17.56
C GLU A 97 12.06 11.43 17.61
N ASP A 98 12.90 10.71 18.35
CA ASP A 98 14.34 10.98 18.49
C ASP A 98 15.19 10.50 17.31
N GLY A 99 14.57 9.94 16.24
CA GLY A 99 15.25 9.41 15.08
C GLY A 99 15.72 7.95 15.23
N THR A 100 15.42 7.28 16.35
CA THR A 100 15.77 5.88 16.55
C THR A 100 14.96 4.97 15.62
N LEU A 101 15.66 4.15 14.85
CA LEU A 101 15.06 3.14 13.95
C LEU A 101 15.04 1.77 14.64
N LYS A 102 13.91 1.06 14.51
CA LYS A 102 13.73 -0.35 14.90
C LYS A 102 13.04 -1.11 13.80
N HIS A 103 13.21 -2.42 13.75
CA HIS A 103 12.47 -3.26 12.83
C HIS A 103 11.98 -4.56 13.48
N GLU A 104 10.86 -5.04 12.98
CA GLU A 104 10.26 -6.34 13.25
C GLU A 104 10.08 -7.04 11.91
N PHE A 105 10.27 -8.36 11.85
CA PHE A 105 10.09 -9.10 10.60
C PHE A 105 9.28 -10.37 10.80
N SER A 106 8.62 -10.78 9.73
CA SER A 106 7.85 -12.02 9.64
C SER A 106 7.91 -12.56 8.21
N PRO A 107 7.74 -13.86 8.00
CA PRO A 107 7.63 -14.41 6.65
C PRO A 107 6.55 -13.70 5.83
N ALA A 108 6.79 -13.53 4.54
CA ALA A 108 5.80 -13.04 3.59
C ALA A 108 5.48 -14.13 2.56
N GLN A 109 4.28 -14.06 1.99
CA GLN A 109 3.89 -14.94 0.89
C GLN A 109 4.70 -14.64 -0.37
N GLN A 110 4.92 -15.65 -1.20
CA GLN A 110 5.47 -15.47 -2.54
C GLN A 110 4.54 -14.58 -3.36
N THR A 111 5.12 -13.65 -4.09
CA THR A 111 4.40 -12.72 -4.95
C THR A 111 5.18 -12.56 -6.25
N SER A 112 4.51 -12.65 -7.39
CA SER A 112 5.18 -12.47 -8.68
C SER A 112 5.61 -11.02 -8.89
N LEU A 113 6.63 -10.80 -9.71
CA LEU A 113 7.03 -9.46 -10.13
C LEU A 113 5.87 -8.73 -10.83
N ASN A 114 5.02 -9.45 -11.59
CA ASN A 114 3.86 -8.89 -12.26
C ASN A 114 2.80 -8.36 -11.27
N ASN A 115 2.65 -8.98 -10.10
CA ASN A 115 1.79 -8.45 -9.03
C ASN A 115 2.45 -7.30 -8.24
N MET A 116 3.77 -7.22 -8.23
CA MET A 116 4.48 -6.10 -7.61
C MET A 116 4.56 -4.88 -8.55
N PHE A 117 4.79 -5.11 -9.84
CA PHE A 117 4.95 -4.07 -10.85
C PHE A 117 4.06 -4.34 -12.08
N PRO A 118 2.72 -4.31 -11.95
CA PRO A 118 1.85 -4.55 -13.10
C PRO A 118 1.97 -3.42 -14.12
N SER A 119 2.05 -3.74 -15.40
CA SER A 119 2.00 -2.74 -16.47
C SER A 119 0.60 -2.17 -16.68
N TYR A 120 -0.41 -2.89 -16.23
CA TYR A 120 -1.81 -2.47 -16.21
C TYR A 120 -2.60 -3.33 -15.22
N LEU A 121 -3.75 -2.86 -14.80
CA LEU A 121 -4.71 -3.65 -14.03
C LEU A 121 -5.81 -4.13 -15.00
N PRO A 122 -6.01 -5.45 -15.19
CA PRO A 122 -7.06 -5.97 -16.07
C PRO A 122 -8.43 -5.43 -15.70
N ALA A 123 -9.22 -5.01 -16.68
CA ALA A 123 -10.62 -4.65 -16.49
C ALA A 123 -11.42 -5.86 -15.98
N PRO A 124 -12.56 -5.65 -15.31
CA PRO A 124 -13.48 -6.72 -14.93
C PRO A 124 -13.89 -7.57 -16.13
N GLU A 125 -14.29 -8.84 -15.87
CA GLU A 125 -14.60 -9.80 -16.95
C GLU A 125 -15.70 -9.32 -17.88
N GLU A 126 -16.68 -8.61 -17.34
CA GLU A 126 -17.79 -8.03 -18.13
C GLU A 126 -17.33 -6.91 -19.09
N ALA A 127 -16.15 -6.34 -18.88
CA ALA A 127 -15.57 -5.28 -19.72
C ALA A 127 -14.53 -5.80 -20.74
N LYS A 128 -14.34 -7.12 -20.85
CA LYS A 128 -13.29 -7.73 -21.70
C LYS A 128 -13.50 -7.59 -23.19
N GLU A 129 -14.70 -7.30 -23.70
CA GLU A 129 -14.95 -7.16 -25.15
C GLU A 129 -14.13 -6.05 -25.83
N ALA A 130 -13.50 -5.14 -25.06
CA ALA A 130 -12.67 -4.06 -25.59
C ALA A 130 -11.16 -4.35 -25.60
N ALA A 131 -10.70 -5.48 -25.06
CA ALA A 131 -9.26 -5.74 -24.84
C ALA A 131 -8.71 -6.78 -25.83
N VAL A 132 -8.80 -6.51 -27.14
CA VAL A 132 -8.09 -7.28 -28.17
C VAL A 132 -6.64 -6.76 -28.26
N ASN A 133 -5.66 -7.67 -28.02
CA ASN A 133 -4.20 -7.50 -28.21
C ASN A 133 -3.39 -6.85 -27.07
N ILE A 134 -3.40 -7.47 -25.85
CA ILE A 134 -2.42 -7.12 -24.81
C ILE A 134 -1.56 -8.35 -24.46
N SER A 135 -0.95 -8.98 -25.45
CA SER A 135 -0.24 -10.27 -25.25
C SER A 135 1.22 -10.15 -24.74
N ALA A 136 1.76 -8.95 -24.49
CA ALA A 136 3.15 -8.77 -24.12
C ALA A 136 3.37 -7.92 -22.82
N ARG A 137 2.32 -7.62 -22.06
CA ARG A 137 2.43 -6.77 -20.88
C ARG A 137 2.42 -7.59 -19.58
N ALA A 138 3.17 -7.13 -18.57
CA ALA A 138 3.18 -7.74 -17.24
C ALA A 138 1.78 -7.68 -16.59
N THR A 139 1.03 -8.77 -16.71
CA THR A 139 -0.33 -8.91 -16.18
C THR A 139 -0.29 -9.48 -14.78
N PRO A 140 -0.88 -8.81 -13.77
CA PRO A 140 -0.95 -9.36 -12.42
C PRO A 140 -1.89 -10.57 -12.36
N GLY A 141 -1.47 -11.59 -11.60
CA GLY A 141 -2.29 -12.77 -11.34
C GLY A 141 -3.47 -12.45 -10.43
N LYS A 142 -4.61 -13.12 -10.66
CA LYS A 142 -5.84 -12.97 -9.86
C LYS A 142 -5.92 -13.94 -8.65
N LEU A 143 -4.91 -14.75 -8.41
CA LEU A 143 -4.88 -15.68 -7.29
C LEU A 143 -3.76 -15.36 -6.29
N PRO A 144 -4.00 -15.55 -4.97
CA PRO A 144 -5.30 -15.90 -4.37
C PRO A 144 -6.31 -14.74 -4.47
N GLU A 145 -7.59 -15.07 -4.66
CA GLU A 145 -8.67 -14.07 -4.63
C GLU A 145 -8.99 -13.69 -3.17
N TYR A 146 -9.15 -12.39 -2.91
CA TYR A 146 -9.51 -11.86 -1.60
C TYR A 146 -11.00 -11.54 -1.51
N GLU A 147 -11.60 -11.83 -0.37
CA GLU A 147 -12.93 -11.33 -0.01
C GLU A 147 -12.80 -9.95 0.63
N ILE A 148 -13.47 -8.96 0.05
CA ILE A 148 -13.38 -7.55 0.46
C ILE A 148 -14.70 -7.11 1.07
N TYR A 149 -14.70 -6.87 2.37
CA TYR A 149 -15.87 -6.47 3.14
C TYR A 149 -15.89 -4.96 3.35
N VAL A 150 -17.07 -4.40 3.54
CA VAL A 150 -17.24 -3.01 3.97
C VAL A 150 -17.49 -2.99 5.48
N ASP A 151 -16.80 -2.12 6.20
CA ASP A 151 -17.02 -1.98 7.64
C ASP A 151 -18.43 -1.48 7.93
N SER A 152 -19.08 -2.10 8.91
CA SER A 152 -20.41 -1.68 9.37
C SER A 152 -20.39 -0.41 10.22
N ALA A 153 -19.22 0.00 10.72
CA ALA A 153 -19.03 1.22 11.47
C ALA A 153 -18.13 2.20 10.70
N ALA A 154 -18.48 3.48 10.76
CA ALA A 154 -17.66 4.52 10.13
C ALA A 154 -16.40 4.83 10.95
N THR A 155 -15.32 5.23 10.26
CA THR A 155 -14.04 5.59 10.86
C THR A 155 -13.76 7.07 10.63
N SER A 156 -13.53 7.83 11.70
CA SER A 156 -13.21 9.25 11.60
C SER A 156 -11.87 9.47 10.88
N HIS A 157 -11.85 10.47 9.99
CA HIS A 157 -10.63 10.97 9.38
C HIS A 157 -9.78 11.70 10.43
N THR A 158 -8.58 11.22 10.67
CA THR A 158 -7.63 11.78 11.63
C THR A 158 -6.21 11.77 11.07
N GLU A 159 -5.28 12.43 11.74
CA GLU A 159 -3.85 12.31 11.41
C GLU A 159 -3.36 10.86 11.40
N PHE A 160 -3.98 9.98 12.23
CA PHE A 160 -3.60 8.56 12.35
C PHE A 160 -4.22 7.65 11.29
N THR A 161 -5.18 8.13 10.52
CA THR A 161 -5.61 7.48 9.27
C THR A 161 -4.82 8.01 8.09
N HIS A 162 -4.42 9.29 8.10
CA HIS A 162 -3.64 9.91 7.04
C HIS A 162 -2.16 9.49 7.08
N TYR A 163 -1.53 9.54 8.25
CA TYR A 163 -0.13 9.15 8.45
C TYR A 163 -0.03 7.77 9.10
N LYS A 164 0.85 6.94 8.52
CA LYS A 164 1.02 5.57 9.02
C LYS A 164 1.82 5.52 10.31
N THR A 165 1.13 5.26 11.40
CA THR A 165 1.69 5.20 12.76
C THR A 165 1.39 3.87 13.44
N THR A 166 1.83 3.71 14.70
CA THR A 166 1.44 2.58 15.57
C THR A 166 0.06 2.75 16.19
N LYS A 167 -0.55 3.96 16.13
CA LYS A 167 -1.95 4.19 16.52
C LYS A 167 -2.87 3.70 15.40
N ARG A 168 -3.31 2.46 15.50
CA ARG A 168 -4.10 1.80 14.48
C ARG A 168 -5.36 1.10 15.00
N GLN A 169 -5.82 1.49 16.18
CA GLN A 169 -6.97 0.86 16.84
C GLN A 169 -8.20 0.82 15.94
N MET A 170 -8.46 1.88 15.15
CA MET A 170 -9.58 1.96 14.22
C MET A 170 -9.58 0.81 13.18
N TYR A 171 -8.39 0.47 12.66
CA TYR A 171 -8.24 -0.64 11.71
C TYR A 171 -8.41 -2.01 12.37
N ASP A 172 -7.88 -2.16 13.58
CA ASP A 172 -7.96 -3.41 14.34
C ASP A 172 -9.40 -3.66 14.79
N ASP A 173 -10.15 -2.63 15.15
CA ASP A 173 -11.56 -2.72 15.50
C ASP A 173 -12.44 -3.07 14.29
N ALA A 174 -12.17 -2.48 13.10
CA ALA A 174 -12.84 -2.85 11.86
C ALA A 174 -12.67 -4.35 11.55
N ARG A 175 -11.45 -4.86 11.67
CA ARG A 175 -11.17 -6.30 11.48
C ARG A 175 -11.83 -7.18 12.52
N LYS A 176 -11.85 -6.76 13.79
CA LYS A 176 -12.52 -7.49 14.88
C LYS A 176 -14.01 -7.63 14.67
N ARG A 177 -14.70 -6.58 14.18
CA ARG A 177 -16.15 -6.62 13.89
C ARG A 177 -16.51 -7.73 12.90
N LEU A 178 -15.62 -8.02 11.98
CA LEU A 178 -15.80 -9.05 10.95
C LEU A 178 -15.05 -10.36 11.27
N HIS A 179 -14.47 -10.49 12.47
CA HIS A 179 -13.69 -11.66 12.90
C HIS A 179 -12.55 -12.03 11.92
N LEU A 180 -11.89 -11.05 11.30
CA LEU A 180 -10.83 -11.28 10.31
C LEU A 180 -9.46 -11.47 10.97
N ALA A 181 -8.86 -12.64 10.80
CA ALA A 181 -7.47 -12.87 11.19
C ALA A 181 -6.48 -12.23 10.21
N LEU A 182 -5.23 -12.00 10.66
CA LEU A 182 -4.19 -11.39 9.83
C LEU A 182 -3.78 -12.24 8.62
N ALA A 183 -3.93 -13.56 8.73
CA ALA A 183 -3.56 -14.52 7.70
C ALA A 183 -4.68 -14.78 6.69
N ASP A 184 -5.91 -14.35 6.97
CA ASP A 184 -7.03 -14.58 6.07
C ASP A 184 -6.83 -13.83 4.75
N PRO A 185 -7.23 -14.44 3.62
CA PRO A 185 -7.30 -13.73 2.34
C PRO A 185 -8.54 -12.81 2.30
N LYS A 186 -8.62 -11.92 3.30
CA LYS A 186 -9.76 -11.04 3.53
C LYS A 186 -9.30 -9.64 3.92
N GLU A 187 -10.05 -8.65 3.45
CA GLU A 187 -9.83 -7.24 3.78
C GLU A 187 -11.14 -6.58 4.20
N VAL A 188 -11.03 -5.52 4.98
CA VAL A 188 -12.15 -4.65 5.34
C VAL A 188 -11.88 -3.22 4.91
N LEU A 189 -12.82 -2.62 4.21
CA LEU A 189 -12.79 -1.23 3.76
C LEU A 189 -13.40 -0.32 4.83
N LEU A 190 -12.68 0.73 5.18
CA LEU A 190 -13.12 1.74 6.14
C LEU A 190 -13.98 2.79 5.43
N VAL A 191 -15.02 3.26 6.12
CA VAL A 191 -15.99 4.22 5.60
C VAL A 191 -15.89 5.55 6.35
N ASN A 192 -15.81 6.65 5.61
CA ASN A 192 -15.77 8.00 6.15
C ASN A 192 -17.18 8.39 6.69
N PRO A 193 -17.32 8.82 7.97
CA PRO A 193 -18.60 9.18 8.56
C PRO A 193 -19.20 10.45 7.95
N THR A 194 -18.39 11.32 7.37
CA THR A 194 -18.84 12.62 6.87
C THR A 194 -19.71 12.48 5.61
N ASP A 195 -19.33 11.55 4.71
CA ASP A 195 -20.00 11.44 3.42
C ASP A 195 -20.30 10.00 2.99
N GLY A 196 -19.87 9.00 3.75
CA GLY A 196 -20.05 7.58 3.43
C GLY A 196 -19.14 7.08 2.31
N SER A 197 -18.06 7.81 1.98
CA SER A 197 -17.09 7.36 1.00
C SER A 197 -16.14 6.30 1.60
N ILE A 198 -15.61 5.44 0.73
CA ILE A 198 -14.52 4.51 1.09
C ILE A 198 -13.26 5.34 1.34
N MET A 199 -12.60 5.07 2.45
CA MET A 199 -11.31 5.68 2.82
C MET A 199 -10.15 4.85 2.25
N GLU A 200 -10.01 3.65 2.75
CA GLU A 200 -8.96 2.67 2.44
C GLU A 200 -9.34 1.29 3.01
N GLY A 201 -8.50 0.27 2.79
CA GLY A 201 -8.58 -1.00 3.51
C GLY A 201 -7.78 -0.97 4.82
N SER A 202 -8.02 -1.93 5.71
CA SER A 202 -7.31 -1.98 7.01
C SER A 202 -5.78 -2.13 6.87
N PHE A 203 -5.31 -2.65 5.74
CA PHE A 203 -3.89 -2.80 5.38
C PHE A 203 -3.57 -2.40 3.93
N THR A 204 -4.57 -2.03 3.14
CA THR A 204 -4.45 -1.90 1.69
C THR A 204 -5.08 -0.62 1.18
N THR A 205 -4.69 -0.24 -0.03
CA THR A 205 -5.39 0.75 -0.86
C THR A 205 -6.28 0.01 -1.84
N PRO A 206 -7.59 0.30 -1.91
CA PRO A 206 -8.49 -0.29 -2.89
C PRO A 206 -8.51 0.46 -4.22
N PHE A 207 -8.81 -0.29 -5.31
CA PHE A 207 -9.05 0.21 -6.65
C PHE A 207 -10.33 -0.39 -7.18
N PHE A 208 -11.25 0.44 -7.68
CA PHE A 208 -12.56 0.07 -8.17
C PHE A 208 -12.68 0.43 -9.64
N TRP A 209 -13.48 -0.34 -10.40
CA TRP A 209 -13.74 -0.04 -11.80
C TRP A 209 -14.90 0.95 -11.91
N ARG A 210 -14.63 2.14 -12.45
CA ARG A 210 -15.64 3.18 -12.67
C ARG A 210 -15.37 3.88 -14.01
N ASN A 211 -16.40 4.10 -14.77
CA ASN A 211 -16.31 4.87 -16.03
C ASN A 211 -15.18 4.36 -16.96
N ASN A 212 -15.06 3.02 -17.14
CA ASN A 212 -14.06 2.33 -17.95
C ASN A 212 -12.59 2.57 -17.51
N ARG A 213 -12.35 2.80 -16.23
CA ARG A 213 -11.01 2.95 -15.65
C ARG A 213 -10.97 2.53 -14.19
N TRP A 214 -9.79 2.23 -13.71
CA TRP A 214 -9.56 2.00 -12.30
C TRP A 214 -9.47 3.33 -11.55
N VAL A 215 -10.15 3.41 -10.43
CA VAL A 215 -10.15 4.57 -9.53
C VAL A 215 -9.79 4.16 -8.12
N THR A 216 -9.14 5.05 -7.38
CA THR A 216 -8.80 4.87 -5.97
C THR A 216 -9.27 6.08 -5.16
N PRO A 217 -9.67 5.92 -3.88
CA PRO A 217 -10.09 7.04 -3.06
C PRO A 217 -9.05 8.16 -3.01
N PRO A 218 -9.46 9.44 -3.14
CA PRO A 218 -8.55 10.57 -3.09
C PRO A 218 -7.92 10.73 -1.70
N VAL A 219 -6.64 11.05 -1.66
CA VAL A 219 -5.89 11.36 -0.43
C VAL A 219 -5.25 12.73 -0.60
N SER A 220 -5.47 13.65 0.33
CA SER A 220 -4.85 14.98 0.32
C SER A 220 -3.32 14.88 0.47
N GLN A 221 -2.59 15.86 -0.05
CA GLN A 221 -1.12 15.88 0.03
C GLN A 221 -0.59 15.98 1.46
N GLY A 222 -1.35 16.62 2.36
CA GLY A 222 -1.11 16.69 3.79
C GLY A 222 -2.42 16.57 4.54
N PHE A 223 -2.37 16.25 5.83
CA PHE A 223 -3.58 16.16 6.64
C PHE A 223 -4.28 17.52 6.69
N GLN A 224 -5.53 17.51 6.29
CA GLN A 224 -6.49 18.62 6.42
C GLN A 224 -7.82 18.01 6.76
N GLU A 225 -8.44 18.47 7.84
CA GLU A 225 -9.75 17.98 8.25
C GLU A 225 -10.79 18.19 7.13
N GLY A 226 -11.53 17.15 6.80
CA GLY A 226 -12.55 17.19 5.75
C GLY A 226 -12.03 17.13 4.30
N ASN A 227 -10.73 17.04 4.06
CA ASN A 227 -10.15 16.95 2.72
C ASN A 227 -9.76 15.50 2.36
N GLY A 228 -10.03 15.10 1.12
CA GLY A 228 -9.85 13.72 0.66
C GLY A 228 -10.88 12.76 1.24
N SER A 229 -10.65 11.46 1.08
CA SER A 229 -11.50 10.41 1.67
C SER A 229 -11.05 9.99 3.07
N GLY A 230 -9.91 10.47 3.53
CA GLY A 230 -9.40 10.24 4.89
C GLY A 230 -8.41 9.09 5.06
N GLY A 231 -8.07 8.38 3.99
CA GLY A 231 -7.12 7.27 4.02
C GLY A 231 -5.65 7.69 3.93
N ASN A 232 -4.77 6.71 3.96
CA ASN A 232 -3.32 6.86 3.95
C ASN A 232 -2.75 6.93 2.52
N GLU A 233 -1.68 7.70 2.31
CA GLU A 233 -0.92 7.70 1.06
C GLU A 233 -0.08 6.41 0.95
N GLY A 234 -0.71 5.35 0.43
CA GLY A 234 -0.06 4.05 0.22
C GLY A 234 1.07 4.13 -0.81
N THR A 235 2.19 3.40 -0.59
CA THR A 235 3.33 3.39 -1.52
C THR A 235 2.95 2.86 -2.90
N THR A 236 2.24 1.74 -2.94
CA THR A 236 1.71 1.16 -4.19
C THR A 236 0.60 2.01 -4.81
N ARG A 237 -0.17 2.75 -3.99
CA ARG A 237 -1.13 3.73 -4.48
C ARG A 237 -0.43 4.85 -5.25
N ARG A 238 0.58 5.49 -4.62
CA ARG A 238 1.39 6.52 -5.26
C ARG A 238 1.99 6.02 -6.57
N TRP A 239 2.59 4.82 -6.54
CA TRP A 239 3.17 4.18 -7.72
C TRP A 239 2.13 3.98 -8.84
N ALA A 240 0.91 3.52 -8.52
CA ALA A 240 -0.16 3.31 -9.50
C ALA A 240 -0.64 4.62 -10.13
N LEU A 241 -0.79 5.68 -9.34
CA LEU A 241 -1.21 7.00 -9.82
C LEU A 241 -0.15 7.63 -10.73
N GLU A 242 1.12 7.60 -10.36
CA GLU A 242 2.24 8.13 -11.15
C GLU A 242 2.37 7.44 -12.52
N ARG A 243 1.83 6.22 -12.67
CA ARG A 243 1.83 5.44 -13.92
C ARG A 243 0.51 5.42 -14.67
N GLY A 244 -0.48 6.13 -14.16
CA GLY A 244 -1.79 6.16 -14.80
C GLY A 244 -2.53 4.81 -14.77
N LEU A 245 -2.16 3.89 -13.88
CA LEU A 245 -2.90 2.63 -13.68
C LEU A 245 -4.26 2.89 -13.04
N ALA A 246 -4.37 3.97 -12.30
CA ALA A 246 -5.60 4.44 -11.70
C ALA A 246 -5.59 5.96 -11.62
N ILE A 247 -6.76 6.54 -11.38
CA ILE A 247 -6.92 7.94 -11.04
C ILE A 247 -7.60 8.08 -9.68
N GLU A 248 -7.53 9.26 -9.09
CA GLU A 248 -8.28 9.55 -7.88
C GLU A 248 -9.74 9.87 -8.20
N GLU A 249 -10.65 9.13 -7.58
CA GLU A 249 -12.08 9.39 -7.64
C GLU A 249 -12.75 8.89 -6.35
N LYS A 250 -13.67 9.68 -5.81
CA LYS A 250 -14.41 9.30 -4.59
C LYS A 250 -15.37 8.14 -4.90
N VAL A 251 -15.28 7.08 -4.10
CA VAL A 251 -16.14 5.90 -4.21
C VAL A 251 -17.02 5.79 -2.98
N MET A 252 -18.33 5.83 -3.16
CA MET A 252 -19.29 5.73 -2.07
C MET A 252 -19.48 4.27 -1.66
N ALA A 253 -19.45 3.96 -0.37
CA ALA A 253 -19.71 2.60 0.13
C ALA A 253 -21.02 2.00 -0.41
N ARG A 254 -22.08 2.80 -0.46
CA ARG A 254 -23.41 2.41 -1.01
C ARG A 254 -23.42 2.10 -2.51
N SER A 255 -22.37 2.46 -3.26
CA SER A 255 -22.26 2.17 -4.70
C SER A 255 -21.60 0.83 -4.99
N LEU A 256 -21.04 0.17 -3.98
CA LEU A 256 -20.42 -1.13 -4.13
C LEU A 256 -21.47 -2.22 -4.28
N GLN A 257 -21.18 -3.22 -5.11
CA GLN A 257 -22.05 -4.34 -5.38
C GLN A 257 -21.44 -5.67 -4.92
N ASN A 258 -22.26 -6.59 -4.45
CA ASN A 258 -21.78 -7.92 -4.10
C ASN A 258 -21.22 -8.65 -5.33
N GLY A 259 -20.01 -9.19 -5.22
CA GLY A 259 -19.30 -9.84 -6.32
C GLY A 259 -18.50 -8.87 -7.23
N GLU A 260 -18.60 -7.56 -7.04
CA GLU A 260 -17.83 -6.57 -7.82
C GLU A 260 -16.33 -6.85 -7.73
N GLU A 261 -15.68 -6.93 -8.90
CA GLU A 261 -14.22 -7.10 -8.99
C GLU A 261 -13.50 -5.82 -8.57
N CYS A 262 -12.46 -5.97 -7.77
CA CYS A 262 -11.59 -4.86 -7.37
C CYS A 262 -10.14 -5.33 -7.21
N TRP A 263 -9.22 -4.39 -7.18
CA TRP A 263 -7.84 -4.63 -6.77
C TRP A 263 -7.60 -3.96 -5.43
N ILE A 264 -6.74 -4.55 -4.63
CA ILE A 264 -6.20 -3.95 -3.42
C ILE A 264 -4.68 -4.03 -3.46
N SER A 265 -3.98 -3.09 -2.84
CA SER A 265 -2.52 -3.11 -2.86
C SER A 265 -1.87 -2.64 -1.57
N ASN A 266 -0.65 -3.08 -1.33
CA ASN A 266 0.22 -2.52 -0.29
C ASN A 266 1.71 -2.80 -0.57
N GLY A 267 2.59 -2.14 0.16
CA GLY A 267 4.04 -2.25 0.02
C GLY A 267 4.69 -3.56 0.48
N VAL A 268 3.89 -4.61 0.74
CA VAL A 268 4.36 -5.95 1.10
C VAL A 268 3.92 -7.01 0.09
N ARG A 269 2.67 -6.91 -0.38
CA ARG A 269 2.02 -7.92 -1.22
C ARG A 269 1.86 -7.49 -2.67
N GLY A 270 2.18 -6.22 -2.99
CA GLY A 270 1.88 -5.66 -4.32
C GLY A 270 0.39 -5.55 -4.54
N PHE A 271 -0.07 -5.82 -5.77
CA PHE A 271 -1.46 -5.78 -6.19
C PHE A 271 -2.11 -7.17 -6.05
N ILE A 272 -3.25 -7.21 -5.40
CA ILE A 272 -4.00 -8.41 -5.06
C ILE A 272 -5.41 -8.24 -5.63
N PHE A 273 -5.89 -9.27 -6.30
CA PHE A 273 -7.25 -9.31 -6.81
C PHE A 273 -8.25 -9.65 -5.69
N GLY A 274 -9.43 -9.07 -5.75
CA GLY A 274 -10.49 -9.36 -4.80
C GLY A 274 -11.89 -9.10 -5.34
N ARG A 275 -12.87 -9.56 -4.58
CA ARG A 275 -14.30 -9.32 -4.85
C ARG A 275 -14.99 -8.76 -3.61
N ILE A 276 -15.86 -7.79 -3.84
CA ILE A 276 -16.69 -7.20 -2.78
C ILE A 276 -17.66 -8.26 -2.25
N LYS A 277 -17.79 -8.30 -0.94
CA LYS A 277 -18.76 -9.10 -0.18
C LYS A 277 -19.63 -8.18 0.68
N ILE A 278 -20.93 -8.18 0.41
CA ILE A 278 -21.95 -7.40 1.12
C ILE A 278 -22.97 -8.35 1.72
#